data_671510342cebfbb69be6737ee3b4196e
#
_entry.id   671510342cebfbb69be6737ee3b4196e
#
_cell.length_a   1.000
_cell.length_b   1.000
_cell.length_c   1.000
_cell.angle_alpha   90.00
_cell.angle_beta   90.00
_cell.angle_gamma   90.00
#
_symmetry.space_group_name_H-M   'P 1'
#
loop_
_entity.id
_entity.type
_entity.pdbx_description
1 polymer ?
#
loop_
_entity_poly.entity_id
_entity_poly.type
_entity_poly.pdbx_seq_one_letter_code
_entity_poly.pdbx_strand_id
1 'polypeptide(L)'
;MKFLTALRTELGQLSYSLKARKTPQQWRDQYAAIRGIRIFNTPSIHYRGPRTEVWGIAMVKDEIDILPSVIDHMFQQGVHRLLIADNLSHDGTREYIRERSTHDSRIIYAEDNYIPYVQSEKMTWLAHLAWRYGARWVIPFDADEFWYAPSDTLAKFLQTCQSSVIYAGFHHSVPVTENPSDVINTELVMDTADSFPGKVAFRAHPFAVVVRGNHEVRRLGAHEHSLEIVHVQYRGAAQIARKVRQGAASAVSTGRDATVITPHWLAGSKLSDSEIQEVWSNISHGLPDERIQFKAEGPMARGKFLRWRSWNEDGSLNKFSSDASGNAGGSS
;
A
#
# COMPACT_ATOMS: atom_id res chain seq x y z
N MET A 1 8.83 17.05 -31.09
CA MET A 1 7.84 15.95 -31.07
C MET A 1 7.48 15.51 -29.65
N LYS A 2 8.43 15.14 -28.78
CA LYS A 2 8.17 14.69 -27.38
C LYS A 2 7.37 15.70 -26.52
N PHE A 3 7.65 17.01 -26.63
CA PHE A 3 6.93 18.05 -25.87
C PHE A 3 5.45 18.15 -26.21
N LEU A 4 5.10 18.14 -27.50
CA LEU A 4 3.69 18.19 -27.95
C LEU A 4 2.91 16.94 -27.54
N THR A 5 3.55 15.76 -27.53
CA THR A 5 2.93 14.52 -27.04
C THR A 5 2.66 14.62 -25.54
N ALA A 6 3.62 15.09 -24.76
CA ALA A 6 3.44 15.29 -23.32
C ALA A 6 2.30 16.27 -23.03
N LEU A 7 2.25 17.41 -23.73
CA LEU A 7 1.17 18.39 -23.56
C LEU A 7 -0.21 17.81 -23.90
N ARG A 8 -0.33 17.05 -25.00
CA ARG A 8 -1.58 16.36 -25.36
C ARG A 8 -2.01 15.35 -24.31
N THR A 9 -1.06 14.60 -23.73
CA THR A 9 -1.31 13.67 -22.64
C THR A 9 -1.89 14.37 -21.41
N GLU A 10 -1.28 15.48 -21.00
CA GLU A 10 -1.74 16.24 -19.83
C GLU A 10 -3.13 16.85 -20.06
N LEU A 11 -3.39 17.44 -21.24
CA LEU A 11 -4.69 18.00 -21.60
C LEU A 11 -5.78 16.94 -21.79
N GLY A 12 -5.42 15.75 -22.28
CA GLY A 12 -6.33 14.63 -22.47
C GLY A 12 -6.77 13.99 -21.15
N GLN A 13 -6.01 14.17 -20.07
CA GLN A 13 -6.26 13.54 -18.77
C GLN A 13 -7.65 13.87 -18.20
N LEU A 14 -8.14 15.11 -18.33
CA LEU A 14 -9.47 15.49 -17.84
C LEU A 14 -10.57 14.67 -18.53
N SER A 15 -10.54 14.58 -19.86
CA SER A 15 -11.53 13.81 -20.61
C SER A 15 -11.48 12.31 -20.25
N TYR A 16 -10.27 11.76 -20.08
CA TYR A 16 -10.07 10.39 -19.67
C TYR A 16 -10.67 10.10 -18.29
N SER A 17 -10.45 11.01 -17.33
CA SER A 17 -10.96 10.89 -15.96
C SER A 17 -12.47 11.02 -15.85
N LEU A 18 -13.08 11.91 -16.64
CA LEU A 18 -14.53 12.05 -16.71
C LEU A 18 -15.19 10.77 -17.24
N LYS A 19 -14.56 10.11 -18.23
CA LYS A 19 -15.03 8.81 -18.74
C LYS A 19 -14.88 7.67 -17.71
N ALA A 20 -13.99 7.78 -16.75
CA ALA A 20 -13.79 6.78 -15.70
C ALA A 20 -14.92 6.79 -14.65
N ARG A 21 -15.60 7.93 -14.46
CA ARG A 21 -16.69 8.10 -13.49
C ARG A 21 -18.03 8.09 -14.23
N LYS A 22 -18.63 6.90 -14.38
CA LYS A 22 -19.76 6.68 -15.26
C LYS A 22 -21.15 6.81 -14.58
N THR A 23 -21.20 6.80 -13.24
CA THR A 23 -22.48 6.73 -12.53
C THR A 23 -22.68 7.93 -11.56
N PRO A 24 -23.94 8.39 -11.38
CA PRO A 24 -24.23 9.40 -10.35
C PRO A 24 -23.81 8.99 -8.94
N GLN A 25 -23.82 7.68 -8.65
CA GLN A 25 -23.40 7.15 -7.34
C GLN A 25 -21.91 7.39 -7.09
N GLN A 26 -21.04 7.20 -8.08
CA GLN A 26 -19.60 7.48 -7.95
C GLN A 26 -19.32 8.95 -7.62
N TRP A 27 -20.09 9.87 -8.15
CA TRP A 27 -19.98 11.29 -7.82
C TRP A 27 -20.47 11.61 -6.40
N ARG A 28 -21.56 10.97 -5.96
CA ARG A 28 -22.04 11.09 -4.56
C ARG A 28 -21.01 10.56 -3.57
N ASP A 29 -20.45 9.39 -3.85
CA ASP A 29 -19.42 8.76 -3.01
C ASP A 29 -18.14 9.63 -2.96
N GLN A 30 -17.72 10.21 -4.10
CA GLN A 30 -16.60 11.14 -4.14
C GLN A 30 -16.87 12.37 -3.29
N TYR A 31 -18.06 12.94 -3.37
CA TYR A 31 -18.45 14.10 -2.56
C TYR A 31 -18.48 13.74 -1.06
N ALA A 32 -19.03 12.58 -0.71
CA ALA A 32 -19.06 12.10 0.66
C ALA A 32 -17.63 11.84 1.20
N ALA A 33 -16.75 11.25 0.42
CA ALA A 33 -15.35 11.06 0.77
C ALA A 33 -14.64 12.40 1.04
N ILE A 34 -14.82 13.40 0.17
CA ILE A 34 -14.24 14.74 0.34
C ILE A 34 -14.70 15.38 1.65
N ARG A 35 -15.98 15.27 1.98
CA ARG A 35 -16.54 15.86 3.21
C ARG A 35 -16.23 15.05 4.46
N GLY A 36 -16.03 13.75 4.32
CA GLY A 36 -15.73 12.83 5.43
C GLY A 36 -14.28 12.89 5.89
N ILE A 37 -13.36 13.34 5.03
CA ILE A 37 -11.93 13.40 5.35
C ILE A 37 -11.57 14.80 5.82
N ARG A 38 -11.18 14.91 7.09
CA ARG A 38 -10.66 16.14 7.70
C ARG A 38 -9.15 16.06 7.79
N ILE A 39 -8.45 17.05 7.24
CA ILE A 39 -6.98 17.09 7.19
C ILE A 39 -6.45 18.09 8.21
N PHE A 40 -5.41 17.69 8.92
CA PHE A 40 -4.69 18.51 9.90
C PHE A 40 -3.29 18.83 9.37
N ASN A 41 -2.61 19.80 9.98
CA ASN A 41 -1.22 20.18 9.69
C ASN A 41 -0.87 20.24 8.18
N THR A 42 -1.78 20.79 7.36
CA THR A 42 -1.57 20.91 5.92
C THR A 42 -0.38 21.80 5.59
N PRO A 43 0.42 21.43 4.57
CA PRO A 43 1.41 22.34 4.01
C PRO A 43 0.74 23.62 3.46
N SER A 44 1.53 24.67 3.30
CA SER A 44 1.06 25.90 2.66
C SER A 44 0.46 25.60 1.27
N ILE A 45 -0.77 26.08 1.03
CA ILE A 45 -1.54 25.83 -0.19
C ILE A 45 -0.90 26.49 -1.43
N HIS A 46 0.05 27.41 -1.24
CA HIS A 46 0.66 28.19 -2.30
C HIS A 46 1.96 27.59 -2.83
N TYR A 47 1.94 26.28 -3.16
CA TYR A 47 3.08 25.68 -3.82
C TYR A 47 3.22 26.25 -5.25
N ARG A 48 4.21 27.11 -5.45
CA ARG A 48 4.52 27.76 -6.76
C ARG A 48 5.81 27.22 -7.40
N GLY A 49 6.47 26.27 -6.74
CA GLY A 49 7.74 25.72 -7.22
C GLY A 49 7.60 24.56 -8.21
N PRO A 50 8.72 24.06 -8.77
CA PRO A 50 8.72 22.85 -9.57
C PRO A 50 8.38 21.65 -8.68
N ARG A 51 7.45 20.81 -9.13
CA ARG A 51 7.06 19.58 -8.41
C ARG A 51 8.20 18.58 -8.46
N THR A 52 8.78 18.26 -7.33
CA THR A 52 9.91 17.34 -7.21
C THR A 52 9.67 16.24 -6.19
N GLU A 53 8.73 16.44 -5.26
CA GLU A 53 8.52 15.56 -4.14
C GLU A 53 7.79 14.26 -4.52
N VAL A 54 8.16 13.18 -3.86
CA VAL A 54 7.46 11.89 -3.87
C VAL A 54 6.64 11.79 -2.60
N TRP A 55 5.35 11.58 -2.73
CA TRP A 55 4.42 11.48 -1.60
C TRP A 55 3.80 10.11 -1.53
N GLY A 56 3.76 9.54 -0.31
CA GLY A 56 2.90 8.41 0.00
C GLY A 56 1.53 8.90 0.44
N ILE A 57 0.48 8.20 0.03
CA ILE A 57 -0.89 8.42 0.52
C ILE A 57 -1.47 7.09 1.01
N ALA A 58 -2.13 7.11 2.16
CA ALA A 58 -2.71 5.91 2.74
C ALA A 58 -4.05 6.19 3.44
N MET A 59 -4.91 5.18 3.45
CA MET A 59 -6.07 5.07 4.32
C MET A 59 -5.86 3.85 5.21
N VAL A 60 -5.82 4.05 6.52
CA VAL A 60 -5.45 3.02 7.48
C VAL A 60 -6.55 2.78 8.51
N LYS A 61 -6.62 1.55 9.02
CA LYS A 61 -7.53 1.16 10.10
C LYS A 61 -6.98 -0.01 10.91
N ASP A 62 -6.75 0.23 12.20
CA ASP A 62 -6.32 -0.78 13.18
C ASP A 62 -5.05 -1.55 12.74
N GLU A 63 -3.97 -0.80 12.42
CA GLU A 63 -2.69 -1.32 11.91
C GLU A 63 -1.49 -0.82 12.74
N ILE A 64 -1.68 -0.57 14.06
CA ILE A 64 -0.62 -0.05 14.94
C ILE A 64 0.59 -0.98 15.04
N ASP A 65 0.37 -2.26 14.87
CA ASP A 65 1.38 -3.31 14.97
C ASP A 65 2.41 -3.29 13.82
N ILE A 66 2.09 -2.64 12.68
CA ILE A 66 2.98 -2.61 11.51
C ILE A 66 3.21 -1.21 10.93
N LEU A 67 2.23 -0.34 11.02
CA LEU A 67 2.29 1.01 10.41
C LEU A 67 3.53 1.82 10.80
N PRO A 68 4.02 1.80 12.06
CA PRO A 68 5.25 2.49 12.43
C PRO A 68 6.44 2.07 11.57
N SER A 69 6.61 0.77 11.34
CA SER A 69 7.69 0.21 10.52
C SER A 69 7.56 0.61 9.05
N VAL A 70 6.34 0.64 8.51
CA VAL A 70 6.10 1.07 7.12
C VAL A 70 6.37 2.57 6.94
N ILE A 71 5.98 3.42 7.88
CA ILE A 71 6.30 4.86 7.86
C ILE A 71 7.81 5.08 7.84
N ASP A 72 8.54 4.43 8.72
CA ASP A 72 10.00 4.55 8.79
C ASP A 72 10.67 4.03 7.52
N HIS A 73 10.19 2.90 6.98
CA HIS A 73 10.64 2.37 5.71
C HIS A 73 10.44 3.36 4.55
N MET A 74 9.24 3.93 4.41
CA MET A 74 8.96 4.89 3.35
C MET A 74 9.90 6.11 3.42
N PHE A 75 10.21 6.60 4.61
CA PHE A 75 11.19 7.67 4.77
C PHE A 75 12.63 7.22 4.46
N GLN A 76 13.01 6.00 4.80
CA GLN A 76 14.31 5.42 4.40
C GLN A 76 14.42 5.27 2.88
N GLN A 77 13.31 5.01 2.19
CA GLN A 77 13.21 4.98 0.73
C GLN A 77 13.15 6.39 0.11
N GLY A 78 13.34 7.44 0.91
CA GLY A 78 13.42 8.82 0.45
C GLY A 78 12.08 9.47 0.12
N VAL A 79 10.95 8.85 0.48
CA VAL A 79 9.63 9.48 0.33
C VAL A 79 9.60 10.76 1.16
N HIS A 80 9.18 11.86 0.55
CA HIS A 80 9.30 13.19 1.14
C HIS A 80 8.20 13.48 2.14
N ARG A 81 6.99 13.01 1.88
CA ARG A 81 5.82 13.21 2.75
C ARG A 81 4.88 12.04 2.71
N LEU A 82 4.17 11.83 3.81
CA LEU A 82 3.10 10.85 3.92
C LEU A 82 1.80 11.55 4.32
N LEU A 83 0.74 11.40 3.54
CA LEU A 83 -0.61 11.83 3.85
C LEU A 83 -1.42 10.61 4.26
N ILE A 84 -1.66 10.45 5.56
CA ILE A 84 -2.26 9.26 6.14
C ILE A 84 -3.63 9.62 6.75
N ALA A 85 -4.68 9.00 6.24
CA ALA A 85 -6.05 9.14 6.72
C ALA A 85 -6.43 7.94 7.60
N ASP A 86 -6.63 8.19 8.88
CA ASP A 86 -7.13 7.19 9.82
C ASP A 86 -8.65 7.00 9.65
N ASN A 87 -9.09 5.77 9.38
CA ASN A 87 -10.49 5.44 9.23
C ASN A 87 -11.07 4.82 10.51
N LEU A 88 -11.19 5.63 11.55
CA LEU A 88 -11.80 5.25 12.83
C LEU A 88 -11.12 4.05 13.49
N SER A 89 -9.79 4.10 13.64
CA SER A 89 -9.03 3.08 14.37
C SER A 89 -9.30 3.12 15.89
N HIS A 90 -9.16 1.96 16.54
CA HIS A 90 -9.40 1.75 17.97
C HIS A 90 -8.23 1.06 18.69
N ASP A 91 -7.15 0.74 17.98
CA ASP A 91 -5.99 -0.02 18.49
C ASP A 91 -4.78 0.85 18.85
N GLY A 92 -4.92 2.18 18.78
CA GLY A 92 -3.83 3.15 18.98
C GLY A 92 -3.22 3.70 17.68
N THR A 93 -3.62 3.20 16.51
CA THR A 93 -3.14 3.69 15.21
C THR A 93 -3.36 5.18 15.04
N ARG A 94 -4.56 5.68 15.39
CA ARG A 94 -4.93 7.10 15.28
C ARG A 94 -4.03 7.97 16.15
N GLU A 95 -3.90 7.62 17.41
CA GLU A 95 -3.10 8.33 18.41
C GLU A 95 -1.65 8.41 17.97
N TYR A 96 -1.11 7.30 17.49
CA TYR A 96 0.27 7.21 16.97
C TYR A 96 0.49 8.18 15.79
N ILE A 97 -0.36 8.15 14.77
CA ILE A 97 -0.18 9.01 13.58
C ILE A 97 -0.31 10.48 13.98
N ARG A 98 -1.31 10.80 14.80
CA ARG A 98 -1.55 12.15 15.31
C ARG A 98 -0.35 12.67 16.08
N GLU A 99 0.16 11.92 17.05
CA GLU A 99 1.34 12.27 17.83
C GLU A 99 2.56 12.43 16.93
N ARG A 100 2.84 11.43 16.07
CA ARG A 100 3.97 11.46 15.15
C ARG A 100 3.94 12.69 14.24
N SER A 101 2.76 13.10 13.78
CA SER A 101 2.59 14.29 12.91
C SER A 101 2.88 15.61 13.61
N THR A 102 2.87 15.67 14.94
CA THR A 102 3.26 16.88 15.70
C THR A 102 4.78 17.06 15.78
N HIS A 103 5.53 15.97 15.67
CA HIS A 103 6.99 15.96 15.79
C HIS A 103 7.68 15.83 14.42
N ASP A 104 6.99 15.33 13.40
CA ASP A 104 7.53 15.15 12.06
C ASP A 104 6.59 15.79 11.00
N SER A 105 6.98 16.98 10.53
CA SER A 105 6.20 17.74 9.53
C SER A 105 6.07 17.07 8.17
N ARG A 106 6.78 15.95 7.94
CA ARG A 106 6.64 15.14 6.74
C ARG A 106 5.36 14.29 6.78
N ILE A 107 4.77 14.06 7.96
CA ILE A 107 3.53 13.33 8.13
C ILE A 107 2.37 14.32 8.19
N ILE A 108 1.44 14.17 7.27
CA ILE A 108 0.19 14.91 7.23
C ILE A 108 -0.91 13.98 7.72
N TYR A 109 -1.44 14.29 8.89
CA TYR A 109 -2.51 13.51 9.50
C TYR A 109 -3.88 13.93 8.96
N ALA A 110 -4.73 12.93 8.68
CA ALA A 110 -6.13 13.14 8.35
C ALA A 110 -7.02 12.14 9.10
N GLU A 111 -8.26 12.54 9.39
CA GLU A 111 -9.32 11.68 9.91
C GLU A 111 -10.33 11.41 8.81
N ASP A 112 -10.57 10.14 8.54
CA ASP A 112 -11.62 9.68 7.66
C ASP A 112 -12.81 9.20 8.48
N ASN A 113 -13.81 10.06 8.62
CA ASN A 113 -15.03 9.78 9.38
C ASN A 113 -16.15 9.16 8.54
N TYR A 114 -15.87 8.81 7.28
CA TYR A 114 -16.84 8.18 6.39
C TYR A 114 -16.64 6.66 6.38
N ILE A 115 -17.53 5.94 7.08
CA ILE A 115 -17.42 4.49 7.30
C ILE A 115 -17.44 3.66 6.01
N PRO A 116 -18.31 3.93 5.00
CA PRO A 116 -18.38 3.09 3.82
C PRO A 116 -17.04 2.92 3.09
N TYR A 117 -16.77 1.68 2.64
CA TYR A 117 -15.55 1.33 1.91
C TYR A 117 -15.62 1.84 0.47
N VAL A 118 -15.41 3.14 0.31
CA VAL A 118 -15.30 3.82 -0.99
C VAL A 118 -13.83 4.21 -1.23
N GLN A 119 -12.96 3.22 -1.20
CA GLN A 119 -11.50 3.40 -1.22
C GLN A 119 -11.03 4.20 -2.45
N SER A 120 -11.56 3.89 -3.64
CA SER A 120 -11.20 4.60 -4.88
C SER A 120 -11.42 6.10 -4.76
N GLU A 121 -12.57 6.50 -4.24
CA GLU A 121 -12.98 7.88 -4.08
C GLU A 121 -12.13 8.61 -3.03
N LYS A 122 -11.86 7.95 -1.90
CA LYS A 122 -11.01 8.46 -0.82
C LYS A 122 -9.56 8.62 -1.28
N MET A 123 -8.96 7.57 -1.85
CA MET A 123 -7.59 7.60 -2.34
C MET A 123 -7.40 8.58 -3.50
N THR A 124 -8.41 8.72 -4.38
CA THR A 124 -8.42 9.75 -5.42
C THR A 124 -8.38 11.16 -4.81
N TRP A 125 -9.13 11.40 -3.75
CA TRP A 125 -9.11 12.69 -3.06
C TRP A 125 -7.75 12.97 -2.42
N LEU A 126 -7.17 12.00 -1.71
CA LEU A 126 -5.83 12.13 -1.13
C LEU A 126 -4.76 12.40 -2.22
N ALA A 127 -4.86 11.74 -3.37
CA ALA A 127 -3.96 11.97 -4.51
C ALA A 127 -4.08 13.39 -5.08
N HIS A 128 -5.30 13.93 -5.19
CA HIS A 128 -5.52 15.31 -5.63
C HIS A 128 -4.94 16.32 -4.63
N LEU A 129 -5.04 16.04 -3.33
CA LEU A 129 -4.42 16.88 -2.30
C LEU A 129 -2.90 16.83 -2.37
N ALA A 130 -2.30 15.64 -2.48
CA ALA A 130 -0.86 15.50 -2.65
C ALA A 130 -0.38 16.30 -3.88
N TRP A 131 -1.09 16.20 -5.02
CA TRP A 131 -0.81 17.03 -6.18
C TRP A 131 -0.91 18.52 -5.86
N ARG A 132 -1.97 18.96 -5.18
CA ARG A 132 -2.21 20.38 -4.83
C ARG A 132 -1.07 20.93 -3.97
N TYR A 133 -0.53 20.12 -3.08
CA TYR A 133 0.56 20.48 -2.17
C TYR A 133 1.96 20.29 -2.75
N GLY A 134 2.10 19.89 -4.02
CA GLY A 134 3.39 19.90 -4.70
C GLY A 134 3.98 18.56 -5.05
N ALA A 135 3.28 17.45 -4.80
CA ALA A 135 3.75 16.13 -5.21
C ALA A 135 3.99 16.07 -6.72
N ARG A 136 5.13 15.48 -7.11
CA ARG A 136 5.43 15.04 -8.46
C ARG A 136 5.01 13.59 -8.68
N TRP A 137 5.21 12.75 -7.67
CA TRP A 137 4.83 11.35 -7.66
C TRP A 137 3.93 11.06 -6.47
N VAL A 138 2.98 10.17 -6.66
CA VAL A 138 2.08 9.67 -5.62
C VAL A 138 2.18 8.15 -5.57
N ILE A 139 2.35 7.63 -4.36
CA ILE A 139 2.37 6.21 -4.04
C ILE A 139 1.18 5.92 -3.13
N PRO A 140 0.06 5.39 -3.66
CA PRO A 140 -0.99 4.86 -2.82
C PRO A 140 -0.51 3.55 -2.18
N PHE A 141 -0.31 3.54 -0.88
CA PHE A 141 0.18 2.37 -0.15
C PHE A 141 -0.80 1.92 0.93
N ASP A 142 -0.78 0.64 1.26
CA ASP A 142 -1.48 0.10 2.41
C ASP A 142 -0.52 -0.03 3.60
N ALA A 143 -1.04 -0.08 4.82
CA ALA A 143 -0.24 -0.03 6.06
C ALA A 143 0.72 -1.22 6.25
N ASP A 144 0.60 -2.26 5.44
CA ASP A 144 1.32 -3.52 5.51
C ASP A 144 2.23 -3.76 4.28
N GLU A 145 2.58 -2.68 3.56
CA GLU A 145 3.34 -2.72 2.31
C GLU A 145 4.70 -2.01 2.43
N PHE A 146 5.77 -2.75 2.13
CA PHE A 146 7.14 -2.23 2.07
C PHE A 146 7.59 -2.16 0.62
N TRP A 147 7.69 -0.95 0.09
CA TRP A 147 7.94 -0.66 -1.31
C TRP A 147 9.42 -0.56 -1.62
N TYR A 148 9.85 -1.10 -2.76
CA TYR A 148 11.23 -1.09 -3.25
C TYR A 148 11.30 -0.72 -4.72
N ALA A 149 12.42 -0.10 -5.11
CA ALA A 149 12.80 0.14 -6.49
C ALA A 149 13.96 -0.78 -6.89
N PRO A 150 14.15 -1.09 -8.18
CA PRO A 150 15.19 -2.01 -8.64
C PRO A 150 16.61 -1.48 -8.43
N SER A 151 16.74 -0.18 -8.29
CA SER A 151 18.03 0.48 -8.04
C SER A 151 17.81 1.71 -7.18
N ASP A 152 18.74 1.99 -6.28
CA ASP A 152 18.68 3.14 -5.38
C ASP A 152 17.41 3.19 -4.48
N THR A 153 17.15 4.30 -3.84
CA THR A 153 15.91 4.52 -3.08
C THR A 153 14.74 4.75 -4.03
N LEU A 154 13.54 4.39 -3.57
CA LEU A 154 12.29 4.57 -4.31
C LEU A 154 12.13 6.00 -4.85
N ALA A 155 12.43 7.01 -4.02
CA ALA A 155 12.28 8.41 -4.44
C ALA A 155 13.25 8.79 -5.56
N LYS A 156 14.51 8.39 -5.49
CA LYS A 156 15.50 8.68 -6.56
C LYS A 156 15.13 7.99 -7.86
N PHE A 157 14.73 6.72 -7.79
CA PHE A 157 14.25 5.97 -8.95
C PHE A 157 13.08 6.69 -9.62
N LEU A 158 12.03 7.04 -8.86
CA LEU A 158 10.85 7.73 -9.37
C LEU A 158 11.18 9.11 -9.95
N GLN A 159 12.13 9.86 -9.37
CA GLN A 159 12.53 11.16 -9.88
C GLN A 159 13.17 11.08 -11.27
N THR A 160 13.89 10.04 -11.59
CA THR A 160 14.57 9.82 -12.88
C THR A 160 13.70 9.11 -13.91
N CYS A 161 12.66 8.40 -13.47
CA CYS A 161 11.78 7.64 -14.33
C CYS A 161 11.04 8.52 -15.35
N GLN A 162 10.89 8.03 -16.59
CA GLN A 162 10.20 8.74 -17.68
C GLN A 162 8.72 8.34 -17.79
N SER A 163 8.33 7.21 -17.22
CA SER A 163 6.95 6.71 -17.25
C SER A 163 6.02 7.59 -16.41
N SER A 164 4.73 7.49 -16.67
CA SER A 164 3.68 8.19 -15.91
C SER A 164 3.05 7.32 -14.84
N VAL A 165 3.09 6.00 -15.01
CA VAL A 165 2.60 4.99 -14.08
C VAL A 165 3.62 3.87 -13.99
N ILE A 166 3.90 3.42 -12.78
CA ILE A 166 4.80 2.30 -12.52
C ILE A 166 4.06 1.31 -11.65
N TYR A 167 3.99 0.07 -12.12
CA TYR A 167 3.40 -1.03 -11.37
C TYR A 167 4.44 -1.69 -10.47
N ALA A 168 3.97 -2.12 -9.30
CA ALA A 168 4.74 -2.89 -8.32
C ALA A 168 4.09 -4.26 -8.14
N GLY A 169 4.88 -5.33 -8.23
CA GLY A 169 4.44 -6.68 -7.92
C GLY A 169 4.47 -6.95 -6.41
N PHE A 170 3.62 -7.86 -5.93
CA PHE A 170 3.64 -8.30 -4.53
C PHE A 170 4.52 -9.52 -4.32
N HIS A 171 5.33 -9.47 -3.27
CA HIS A 171 5.88 -10.64 -2.62
C HIS A 171 5.11 -10.88 -1.32
N HIS A 172 4.12 -11.78 -1.34
CA HIS A 172 3.33 -12.09 -0.15
C HIS A 172 4.21 -12.70 0.93
N SER A 173 4.17 -12.11 2.11
CA SER A 173 5.07 -12.47 3.21
C SER A 173 4.30 -12.65 4.50
N VAL A 174 4.66 -13.67 5.27
CA VAL A 174 4.04 -13.97 6.56
C VAL A 174 5.14 -14.17 7.60
N PRO A 175 5.05 -13.55 8.79
CA PRO A 175 5.96 -13.83 9.89
C PRO A 175 5.86 -15.30 10.32
N VAL A 176 7.00 -15.90 10.64
CA VAL A 176 7.04 -17.25 11.20
C VAL A 176 6.47 -17.28 12.63
N THR A 177 6.69 -16.17 13.36
CA THR A 177 6.19 -15.99 14.73
C THR A 177 4.94 -15.12 14.71
N GLU A 178 3.92 -15.53 15.46
CA GLU A 178 2.67 -14.80 15.58
C GLU A 178 2.87 -13.44 16.28
N ASN A 179 2.24 -12.38 15.73
CA ASN A 179 2.25 -11.02 16.28
C ASN A 179 3.64 -10.53 16.67
N PRO A 180 4.62 -10.50 15.76
CA PRO A 180 5.97 -10.05 16.10
C PRO A 180 5.94 -8.57 16.52
N SER A 181 6.66 -8.22 17.57
CA SER A 181 6.80 -6.83 18.02
C SER A 181 7.63 -5.97 17.05
N ASP A 182 8.41 -6.61 16.20
CA ASP A 182 9.25 -5.97 15.18
C ASP A 182 9.23 -6.81 13.90
N VAL A 183 8.36 -6.44 12.96
CA VAL A 183 8.22 -7.14 11.67
C VAL A 183 9.51 -7.07 10.84
N ILE A 184 10.27 -5.98 10.94
CA ILE A 184 11.47 -5.77 10.12
C ILE A 184 12.59 -6.75 10.50
N ASN A 185 12.72 -7.07 11.79
CA ASN A 185 13.76 -7.94 12.30
C ASN A 185 13.30 -9.41 12.48
N THR A 186 12.05 -9.68 12.18
CA THR A 186 11.46 -11.03 12.27
C THR A 186 11.81 -11.87 11.06
N GLU A 187 11.84 -13.19 11.27
CA GLU A 187 11.90 -14.16 10.17
C GLU A 187 10.55 -14.22 9.47
N LEU A 188 10.56 -14.10 8.14
CA LEU A 188 9.39 -14.22 7.27
C LEU A 188 9.48 -15.46 6.40
N VAL A 189 8.34 -16.01 6.04
CA VAL A 189 8.16 -16.86 4.85
C VAL A 189 7.60 -15.99 3.74
N MET A 190 8.23 -15.97 2.59
CA MET A 190 7.91 -15.06 1.52
C MET A 190 7.85 -15.73 0.16
N ASP A 191 6.88 -15.32 -0.66
CA ASP A 191 6.80 -15.69 -2.06
C ASP A 191 7.96 -15.07 -2.85
N THR A 192 8.76 -15.91 -3.51
CA THR A 192 9.91 -15.45 -4.30
C THR A 192 9.53 -14.97 -5.69
N ALA A 193 8.33 -15.28 -6.16
CA ALA A 193 7.76 -14.69 -7.36
C ALA A 193 6.87 -13.50 -6.99
N ASP A 194 6.87 -12.49 -7.84
CA ASP A 194 5.95 -11.38 -7.71
C ASP A 194 4.56 -11.76 -8.24
N SER A 195 3.52 -11.32 -7.55
CA SER A 195 2.13 -11.55 -7.93
C SER A 195 1.45 -10.27 -8.40
N PHE A 196 0.54 -10.42 -9.35
CA PHE A 196 -0.29 -9.36 -9.88
C PHE A 196 -1.79 -9.69 -9.75
N PRO A 197 -2.67 -8.68 -9.64
CA PRO A 197 -2.38 -7.25 -9.67
C PRO A 197 -1.70 -6.78 -8.39
N GLY A 198 -0.55 -6.10 -8.53
CA GLY A 198 0.14 -5.43 -7.46
C GLY A 198 -0.44 -4.03 -7.18
N LYS A 199 0.40 -3.04 -7.00
CA LYS A 199 0.00 -1.63 -6.77
C LYS A 199 0.60 -0.72 -7.84
N VAL A 200 0.29 0.59 -7.75
CA VAL A 200 0.81 1.58 -8.68
C VAL A 200 1.40 2.79 -7.97
N ALA A 201 2.55 3.28 -8.46
CA ALA A 201 3.01 4.65 -8.26
C ALA A 201 2.77 5.45 -9.53
N PHE A 202 2.42 6.74 -9.42
CA PHE A 202 2.09 7.52 -10.61
C PHE A 202 2.48 8.99 -10.49
N ARG A 203 2.73 9.63 -11.65
CA ARG A 203 2.93 11.08 -11.71
C ARG A 203 1.67 11.80 -11.30
N ALA A 204 1.77 12.61 -10.27
CA ALA A 204 0.67 13.36 -9.70
C ALA A 204 -0.06 14.21 -10.76
N HIS A 205 -1.38 14.20 -10.73
CA HIS A 205 -2.21 14.99 -11.63
C HIS A 205 -3.56 15.31 -10.97
N PRO A 206 -4.13 16.54 -11.18
CA PRO A 206 -5.38 16.95 -10.52
C PRO A 206 -6.60 16.13 -10.95
N PHE A 207 -6.48 15.38 -12.03
CA PHE A 207 -7.55 14.54 -12.57
C PHE A 207 -7.18 13.06 -12.64
N ALA A 208 -6.11 12.62 -11.97
CA ALA A 208 -5.85 11.19 -11.82
C ALA A 208 -6.93 10.54 -10.96
N VAL A 209 -7.36 9.32 -11.30
CA VAL A 209 -8.35 8.57 -10.54
C VAL A 209 -7.74 7.26 -10.10
N VAL A 210 -7.57 7.08 -8.80
CA VAL A 210 -7.07 5.82 -8.21
C VAL A 210 -8.20 4.79 -8.24
N VAL A 211 -7.93 3.61 -8.77
CA VAL A 211 -8.88 2.51 -8.81
C VAL A 211 -8.85 1.77 -7.48
N ARG A 212 -9.99 1.16 -7.12
CA ARG A 212 -10.13 0.37 -5.88
C ARG A 212 -9.00 -0.66 -5.75
N GLY A 213 -8.51 -0.85 -4.53
CA GLY A 213 -7.37 -1.72 -4.22
C GLY A 213 -6.02 -1.08 -4.51
N ASN A 214 -5.97 0.16 -5.03
CA ASN A 214 -4.75 0.82 -5.47
C ASN A 214 -3.99 0.04 -6.57
N HIS A 215 -4.68 -0.90 -7.25
CA HIS A 215 -4.08 -1.76 -8.28
C HIS A 215 -3.90 -1.08 -9.63
N GLU A 216 -4.57 0.03 -9.83
CA GLU A 216 -4.56 0.78 -11.09
C GLU A 216 -4.82 2.26 -10.83
N VAL A 217 -4.37 3.10 -11.74
CA VAL A 217 -4.72 4.52 -11.80
C VAL A 217 -5.15 4.92 -13.21
N ARG A 218 -6.20 5.69 -13.31
CA ARG A 218 -6.58 6.32 -14.58
C ARG A 218 -5.69 7.54 -14.81
N ARG A 219 -4.49 7.30 -15.30
CA ARG A 219 -3.45 8.28 -15.63
C ARG A 219 -2.88 7.98 -17.00
N LEU A 220 -2.99 8.93 -17.91
CA LEU A 220 -2.43 8.81 -19.26
C LEU A 220 -0.91 8.90 -19.24
N GLY A 221 -0.27 8.24 -20.19
CA GLY A 221 1.18 8.26 -20.39
C GLY A 221 1.76 6.85 -20.49
N ALA A 222 3.08 6.75 -20.48
CA ALA A 222 3.77 5.47 -20.51
C ALA A 222 3.63 4.74 -19.15
N HIS A 223 3.51 3.43 -19.22
CA HIS A 223 3.42 2.52 -18.07
C HIS A 223 4.63 1.58 -18.09
N GLU A 224 5.12 1.18 -16.92
CA GLU A 224 6.15 0.16 -16.76
C GLU A 224 5.91 -0.67 -15.50
N HIS A 225 6.58 -1.82 -15.43
CA HIS A 225 6.55 -2.74 -14.29
C HIS A 225 7.98 -2.87 -13.77
N SER A 226 8.30 -2.23 -12.67
CA SER A 226 9.67 -2.20 -12.15
C SER A 226 9.79 -1.98 -10.65
N LEU A 227 8.67 -1.83 -9.94
CA LEU A 227 8.67 -1.75 -8.48
C LEU A 227 8.23 -3.07 -7.88
N GLU A 228 8.65 -3.31 -6.64
CA GLU A 228 8.29 -4.49 -5.88
C GLU A 228 7.82 -4.10 -4.48
N ILE A 229 6.96 -4.94 -3.89
CA ILE A 229 6.38 -4.74 -2.57
C ILE A 229 6.51 -6.03 -1.76
N VAL A 230 7.16 -5.93 -0.60
CA VAL A 230 7.03 -6.98 0.41
C VAL A 230 5.74 -6.71 1.17
N HIS A 231 4.75 -7.60 1.01
CA HIS A 231 3.40 -7.43 1.52
C HIS A 231 3.15 -8.33 2.72
N VAL A 232 3.14 -7.76 3.92
CA VAL A 232 2.98 -8.50 5.19
C VAL A 232 1.52 -8.39 5.67
N GLN A 233 0.62 -8.97 4.88
CA GLN A 233 -0.82 -8.83 5.06
C GLN A 233 -1.34 -9.49 6.33
N TYR A 234 -0.78 -10.64 6.71
CA TYR A 234 -1.20 -11.47 7.84
C TYR A 234 -0.05 -11.64 8.83
N ARG A 235 -0.31 -11.39 10.12
CA ARG A 235 0.70 -11.34 11.17
C ARG A 235 0.38 -12.16 12.41
N GLY A 236 -0.79 -12.80 12.44
CA GLY A 236 -1.26 -13.65 13.52
C GLY A 236 -2.75 -13.95 13.42
N ALA A 237 -3.22 -14.98 14.08
CA ALA A 237 -4.62 -15.43 14.00
C ALA A 237 -5.60 -14.33 14.47
N ALA A 238 -5.31 -13.68 15.59
CA ALA A 238 -6.16 -12.58 16.08
C ALA A 238 -6.23 -11.39 15.11
N GLN A 239 -5.10 -11.05 14.47
CA GLN A 239 -5.04 -9.99 13.47
C GLN A 239 -5.81 -10.39 12.19
N ILE A 240 -5.69 -11.63 11.73
CA ILE A 240 -6.49 -12.18 10.61
C ILE A 240 -7.98 -12.05 10.90
N ALA A 241 -8.43 -12.56 12.09
CA ALA A 241 -9.82 -12.50 12.50
C ALA A 241 -10.38 -11.07 12.47
N ARG A 242 -9.63 -10.12 13.05
CA ARG A 242 -9.98 -8.70 13.06
C ARG A 242 -10.09 -8.16 11.62
N LYS A 243 -9.07 -8.38 10.80
CA LYS A 243 -8.98 -7.83 9.43
C LYS A 243 -10.12 -8.33 8.54
N VAL A 244 -10.41 -9.63 8.52
CA VAL A 244 -11.46 -10.17 7.67
C VAL A 244 -12.86 -9.76 8.14
N ARG A 245 -13.11 -9.71 9.45
CA ARG A 245 -14.42 -9.32 10.02
C ARG A 245 -14.69 -7.83 9.82
N GLN A 246 -13.72 -6.97 10.08
CA GLN A 246 -13.84 -5.52 9.86
C GLN A 246 -13.97 -5.18 8.37
N GLY A 247 -13.18 -5.83 7.51
CA GLY A 247 -13.24 -5.65 6.08
C GLY A 247 -14.60 -6.04 5.51
N ALA A 248 -15.15 -7.19 5.93
CA ALA A 248 -16.48 -7.62 5.54
C ALA A 248 -17.58 -6.64 6.00
N ALA A 249 -17.54 -6.18 7.25
CA ALA A 249 -18.49 -5.20 7.78
C ALA A 249 -18.43 -3.87 7.02
N SER A 250 -17.22 -3.39 6.72
CA SER A 250 -17.01 -2.16 5.95
C SER A 250 -17.52 -2.29 4.50
N ALA A 251 -17.35 -3.46 3.87
CA ALA A 251 -17.88 -3.71 2.53
C ALA A 251 -19.42 -3.73 2.51
N VAL A 252 -20.02 -4.39 3.48
CA VAL A 252 -21.51 -4.43 3.63
C VAL A 252 -22.08 -3.03 3.85
N SER A 253 -21.40 -2.17 4.62
CA SER A 253 -21.86 -0.79 4.90
C SER A 253 -21.94 0.10 3.65
N THR A 254 -21.35 -0.31 2.51
CA THR A 254 -21.47 0.42 1.25
C THR A 254 -22.84 0.34 0.61
N GLY A 255 -23.67 -0.63 1.00
CA GLY A 255 -24.92 -0.96 0.32
C GLY A 255 -24.72 -1.56 -1.09
N ARG A 256 -23.47 -1.86 -1.49
CA ARG A 256 -23.12 -2.51 -2.75
C ARG A 256 -22.95 -4.03 -2.51
N ASP A 257 -22.90 -4.81 -3.59
CA ASP A 257 -22.65 -6.25 -3.49
C ASP A 257 -21.24 -6.51 -2.94
N ALA A 258 -21.18 -6.88 -1.66
CA ALA A 258 -19.94 -7.15 -0.95
C ALA A 258 -19.20 -8.38 -1.51
N THR A 259 -19.90 -9.30 -2.18
CA THR A 259 -19.29 -10.48 -2.83
C THR A 259 -18.40 -10.10 -4.01
N VAL A 260 -18.71 -8.97 -4.65
CA VAL A 260 -17.91 -8.39 -5.74
C VAL A 260 -16.79 -7.48 -5.21
N ILE A 261 -17.02 -6.84 -4.04
CA ILE A 261 -16.08 -5.86 -3.49
C ILE A 261 -14.90 -6.55 -2.82
N THR A 262 -15.17 -7.51 -1.93
CA THR A 262 -14.14 -8.15 -1.08
C THR A 262 -14.50 -9.61 -0.80
N PRO A 263 -14.51 -10.49 -1.80
CA PRO A 263 -14.95 -11.89 -1.63
C PRO A 263 -14.14 -12.65 -0.57
N HIS A 264 -12.84 -12.41 -0.49
CA HIS A 264 -11.95 -13.05 0.49
C HIS A 264 -12.24 -12.61 1.94
N TRP A 265 -12.57 -11.33 2.19
CA TRP A 265 -12.96 -10.91 3.54
C TRP A 265 -14.30 -11.49 3.95
N LEU A 266 -15.26 -11.57 3.02
CA LEU A 266 -16.55 -12.20 3.30
C LEU A 266 -16.41 -13.70 3.61
N ALA A 267 -15.57 -14.41 2.89
CA ALA A 267 -15.28 -15.82 3.15
C ALA A 267 -14.59 -15.97 4.51
N GLY A 268 -13.51 -15.25 4.73
CA GLY A 268 -12.73 -15.29 5.97
C GLY A 268 -13.53 -14.86 7.22
N SER A 269 -14.47 -13.92 7.08
CA SER A 269 -15.28 -13.45 8.22
C SER A 269 -16.24 -14.48 8.80
N LYS A 270 -16.51 -15.55 8.07
CA LYS A 270 -17.39 -16.66 8.49
C LYS A 270 -16.64 -17.75 9.25
N LEU A 271 -15.31 -17.72 9.25
CA LEU A 271 -14.49 -18.70 9.93
C LEU A 271 -14.57 -18.53 11.44
N SER A 272 -14.63 -19.66 12.15
CA SER A 272 -14.46 -19.73 13.60
C SER A 272 -13.01 -19.36 13.99
N ASP A 273 -12.80 -19.05 15.26
CA ASP A 273 -11.46 -18.73 15.75
C ASP A 273 -10.48 -19.92 15.63
N SER A 274 -10.98 -21.15 15.77
CA SER A 274 -10.18 -22.36 15.54
C SER A 274 -9.78 -22.55 14.09
N GLU A 275 -10.67 -22.28 13.13
CA GLU A 275 -10.34 -22.33 11.71
C GLU A 275 -9.35 -21.25 11.33
N ILE A 276 -9.46 -20.05 11.91
CA ILE A 276 -8.48 -18.98 11.71
C ILE A 276 -7.10 -19.34 12.29
N GLN A 277 -7.06 -20.07 13.42
CA GLN A 277 -5.79 -20.56 13.96
C GLN A 277 -5.15 -21.61 13.03
N GLU A 278 -5.93 -22.47 12.40
CA GLU A 278 -5.43 -23.39 11.35
C GLU A 278 -4.92 -22.64 10.13
N VAL A 279 -5.66 -21.61 9.66
CA VAL A 279 -5.20 -20.72 8.58
C VAL A 279 -3.84 -20.13 8.92
N TRP A 280 -3.69 -19.56 10.12
CA TRP A 280 -2.43 -19.01 10.57
C TRP A 280 -1.32 -20.07 10.55
N SER A 281 -1.59 -21.26 11.09
CA SER A 281 -0.63 -22.36 11.09
C SER A 281 -0.17 -22.72 9.66
N ASN A 282 -1.08 -22.77 8.71
CA ASN A 282 -0.74 -23.07 7.31
C ASN A 282 0.16 -21.98 6.70
N ILE A 283 -0.29 -20.72 6.72
CA ILE A 283 0.41 -19.64 6.00
C ILE A 283 1.75 -19.28 6.63
N SER A 284 1.91 -19.39 7.95
CA SER A 284 3.18 -19.15 8.64
C SER A 284 4.25 -20.21 8.31
N HIS A 285 3.84 -21.37 7.75
CA HIS A 285 4.74 -22.38 7.19
C HIS A 285 4.89 -22.30 5.67
N GLY A 286 4.31 -21.25 5.03
CA GLY A 286 4.36 -21.06 3.58
C GLY A 286 3.39 -21.94 2.78
N LEU A 287 2.40 -22.54 3.45
CA LEU A 287 1.37 -23.33 2.77
C LEU A 287 0.22 -22.43 2.32
N PRO A 288 -0.37 -22.67 1.14
CA PRO A 288 -1.53 -21.92 0.68
C PRO A 288 -2.75 -22.19 1.56
N ASP A 289 -3.65 -21.20 1.64
CA ASP A 289 -4.96 -21.38 2.30
C ASP A 289 -6.05 -20.66 1.50
N GLU A 290 -6.94 -21.42 0.88
CA GLU A 290 -8.00 -20.90 0.01
C GLU A 290 -9.08 -20.14 0.78
N ARG A 291 -9.25 -20.40 2.09
CA ARG A 291 -10.27 -19.75 2.95
C ARG A 291 -10.07 -18.23 3.01
N ILE A 292 -8.82 -17.77 2.90
CA ILE A 292 -8.45 -16.35 2.88
C ILE A 292 -7.80 -15.94 1.54
N GLN A 293 -7.84 -16.82 0.55
CA GLN A 293 -7.22 -16.65 -0.76
C GLN A 293 -5.70 -16.34 -0.69
N PHE A 294 -5.02 -16.93 0.30
CA PHE A 294 -3.56 -16.87 0.37
C PHE A 294 -2.97 -17.96 -0.53
N LYS A 295 -2.32 -17.53 -1.60
CA LYS A 295 -1.66 -18.41 -2.57
C LYS A 295 -0.37 -17.76 -3.04
N ALA A 296 0.73 -18.51 -2.97
CA ALA A 296 1.99 -18.10 -3.59
C ALA A 296 1.95 -18.34 -5.10
N GLU A 297 2.62 -17.50 -5.86
CA GLU A 297 2.83 -17.67 -7.30
C GLU A 297 4.12 -18.44 -7.60
N GLY A 298 5.06 -18.45 -6.63
CA GLY A 298 6.34 -19.15 -6.73
C GLY A 298 6.72 -19.93 -5.48
N PRO A 299 7.95 -20.44 -5.41
CA PRO A 299 8.46 -21.06 -4.20
C PRO A 299 8.48 -20.09 -3.02
N MET A 300 8.07 -20.57 -1.87
CA MET A 300 8.22 -19.82 -0.61
C MET A 300 9.65 -19.95 -0.09
N ALA A 301 10.26 -18.83 0.28
CA ALA A 301 11.58 -18.79 0.92
C ALA A 301 11.50 -18.22 2.31
N ARG A 302 12.41 -18.64 3.20
CA ARG A 302 12.47 -18.22 4.59
C ARG A 302 13.69 -17.34 4.84
N GLY A 303 13.50 -16.20 5.52
CA GLY A 303 14.59 -15.29 5.82
C GLY A 303 14.17 -14.02 6.55
N LYS A 304 15.15 -13.18 6.91
CA LYS A 304 14.92 -11.93 7.61
C LYS A 304 14.71 -10.77 6.64
N PHE A 305 13.73 -9.94 6.93
CA PHE A 305 13.36 -8.77 6.13
C PHE A 305 14.53 -7.82 5.81
N LEU A 306 15.44 -7.58 6.76
CA LEU A 306 16.59 -6.68 6.56
C LEU A 306 17.52 -7.08 5.41
N ARG A 307 17.53 -8.36 5.01
CA ARG A 307 18.36 -8.85 3.90
C ARG A 307 17.82 -8.45 2.51
N TRP A 308 16.63 -7.88 2.46
CA TRP A 308 15.95 -7.43 1.24
C TRP A 308 16.27 -5.99 0.84
N ARG A 309 17.17 -5.33 1.55
CA ARG A 309 17.51 -3.92 1.28
C ARG A 309 18.44 -3.73 0.08
N SER A 310 19.08 -4.78 -0.40
CA SER A 310 19.97 -4.75 -1.57
C SER A 310 19.34 -5.51 -2.72
N TRP A 311 19.25 -4.85 -3.84
CA TRP A 311 18.89 -5.44 -5.11
C TRP A 311 20.10 -6.19 -5.69
N ASN A 312 19.87 -7.26 -6.43
CA ASN A 312 20.90 -7.93 -7.18
C ASN A 312 21.36 -7.04 -8.36
N GLU A 313 22.56 -7.33 -8.91
CA GLU A 313 23.10 -6.60 -10.07
C GLU A 313 22.20 -6.71 -11.31
N ASP A 314 21.39 -7.76 -11.42
CA ASP A 314 20.40 -7.96 -12.49
C ASP A 314 19.11 -7.16 -12.27
N GLY A 315 19.01 -6.35 -11.20
CA GLY A 315 17.84 -5.55 -10.86
C GLY A 315 16.70 -6.34 -10.17
N SER A 316 16.92 -7.62 -9.86
CA SER A 316 15.96 -8.40 -9.07
C SER A 316 16.11 -8.13 -7.58
N LEU A 317 15.01 -8.33 -6.81
CA LEU A 317 15.07 -8.30 -5.36
C LEU A 317 16.08 -9.35 -4.87
N ASN A 318 16.93 -8.95 -3.93
CA ASN A 318 17.93 -9.85 -3.37
C ASN A 318 17.19 -10.97 -2.63
N LYS A 319 16.91 -12.06 -3.36
CA LYS A 319 16.12 -13.19 -2.86
C LYS A 319 16.88 -13.79 -1.69
N PHE A 320 16.19 -14.23 -0.66
CA PHE A 320 16.74 -14.88 0.50
C PHE A 320 17.91 -15.76 0.12
N SER A 321 19.15 -15.44 0.52
CA SER A 321 20.21 -16.40 0.40
C SER A 321 19.87 -17.54 1.35
N SER A 322 19.76 -18.75 0.83
CA SER A 322 19.63 -20.00 1.58
C SER A 322 20.81 -20.26 2.55
N ASP A 323 21.79 -19.37 2.57
CA ASP A 323 23.05 -19.50 3.30
C ASP A 323 22.98 -19.08 4.76
N ALA A 324 21.87 -19.35 5.43
CA ALA A 324 21.85 -19.36 6.89
C ALA A 324 21.84 -20.76 7.50
N SER A 325 22.27 -21.77 6.72
CA SER A 325 22.77 -23.00 7.34
C SER A 325 24.10 -22.66 8.01
N GLY A 326 24.01 -22.32 9.30
CA GLY A 326 25.16 -22.12 10.14
C GLY A 326 26.11 -23.31 10.03
N ASN A 327 27.27 -23.07 9.52
CA ASN A 327 28.39 -23.94 9.66
C ASN A 327 28.83 -23.89 11.14
N ALA A 328 28.11 -24.61 12.00
CA ALA A 328 28.60 -25.08 13.27
C ALA A 328 29.45 -26.34 12.97
N GLY A 329 30.48 -26.13 12.18
CA GLY A 329 31.51 -27.12 11.95
C GLY A 329 32.52 -27.11 13.08
N GLY A 330 32.48 -28.12 13.91
CA GLY A 330 33.43 -28.34 14.96
C GLY A 330 34.88 -28.40 14.41
N SER A 331 35.74 -27.73 15.14
CA SER A 331 37.15 -28.02 15.12
C SER A 331 37.42 -29.10 16.18
N SER A 332 37.78 -30.27 15.69
CA SER A 332 38.58 -31.21 16.46
C SER A 332 39.95 -30.65 16.78
#